data_0698df966d800bdb0d9f34d0858e3c78
#
_entry.id   0698df966d800bdb0d9f34d0858e3c78
#
_cell.length_a   1.000
_cell.length_b   1.000
_cell.length_c   1.000
_cell.angle_alpha   90.00
_cell.angle_beta   90.00
_cell.angle_gamma   90.00
#
_symmetry.space_group_name_H-M   'P 1'
#
loop_
_entity.id
_entity.type
_entity.pdbx_description
1 polymer ?
#
loop_
_entity_poly.entity_id
_entity_poly.type
_entity_poly.pdbx_seq_one_letter_code
_entity_poly.pdbx_strand_id
1 'polypeptide(L)'
;KESSAASDVYKRQVHSHYAGTLSHNVVTVASLLQDAGYHTYLAGKWHLGQTEDKLPSRRGFDRTLALADSGADNWEQKPYIPIYKKANWYADGEEYQLPDNFYSSRFLVDKTIEFIDSNKNDGQPFFAYVPFQAVHIPVQAPQKFIDRYMGVYDQGWSALRQQRLERAIELGVVPADTMTVQMASTADWEALSPQRQAYEAKRMAVYGAMVEAMDHHIGRLVKYLKAIGEYDNTVFIFTSDNGAEAMGLPRQNSWGNTQILAAQDYSVDYETLGLKGSFNAINPGFASAAASPLAYYKFYVGEGGLRVPMIIAGGPVAIKNQFSNASAYVTDITPTILSLAEVEHPHSLKRGRFGGRKVEPMIGRSLAPLIGGRVESVHGIDNAVGFELAGHGALFMGDFKIVFNRGTQGDSQWHLFNIQVDPGETWDLSAENPAQLQLMLNRYQQYIDDNNILPVPAGYRHETQIIFNALHLIYRDNILIIIILFLLILPFAVVYKSKHHKGL
;
A
#
# COMPACT_ATOMS: atom_id res chain seq x y z
N LYS A 1 24.22 26.94 -4.92
CA LYS A 1 24.04 25.47 -5.11
C LYS A 1 22.94 24.84 -4.25
N GLU A 2 22.33 25.59 -3.31
CA GLU A 2 21.24 25.09 -2.46
C GLU A 2 19.85 25.15 -3.10
N SER A 3 19.71 25.85 -4.23
CA SER A 3 18.42 25.93 -4.94
C SER A 3 18.09 24.68 -5.77
N SER A 4 19.01 23.73 -5.95
CA SER A 4 18.83 22.59 -6.84
C SER A 4 17.91 21.51 -6.22
N ALA A 5 18.02 21.22 -4.91
CA ALA A 5 17.22 20.17 -4.28
C ALA A 5 15.74 20.56 -4.15
N ALA A 6 15.44 21.79 -3.72
CA ALA A 6 14.06 22.29 -3.64
C ALA A 6 13.43 22.44 -5.04
N SER A 7 14.20 22.90 -6.03
CA SER A 7 13.78 22.96 -7.43
C SER A 7 13.54 21.56 -8.02
N ASP A 8 14.32 20.56 -7.63
CA ASP A 8 14.19 19.19 -8.12
C ASP A 8 12.95 18.49 -7.52
N VAL A 9 12.68 18.72 -6.23
CA VAL A 9 11.43 18.25 -5.58
C VAL A 9 10.21 18.87 -6.26
N TYR A 10 10.24 20.17 -6.56
CA TYR A 10 9.15 20.85 -7.25
C TYR A 10 8.94 20.31 -8.68
N LYS A 11 10.03 20.08 -9.43
CA LYS A 11 9.97 19.50 -10.77
C LYS A 11 9.40 18.08 -10.75
N ARG A 12 9.71 17.27 -9.72
CA ARG A 12 9.16 15.93 -9.56
C ARG A 12 7.66 15.96 -9.28
N GLN A 13 7.17 16.89 -8.46
CA GLN A 13 5.74 17.02 -8.14
C GLN A 13 4.88 17.35 -9.37
N VAL A 14 5.43 18.02 -10.38
CA VAL A 14 4.70 18.30 -11.64
C VAL A 14 4.89 17.20 -12.69
N HIS A 15 5.77 16.23 -12.44
CA HIS A 15 5.94 15.07 -13.31
C HIS A 15 4.81 14.07 -13.06
N SER A 16 4.20 13.52 -14.11
CA SER A 16 3.01 12.67 -14.02
C SER A 16 3.16 11.49 -13.07
N HIS A 17 4.36 10.89 -12.99
CA HIS A 17 4.64 9.74 -12.12
C HIS A 17 4.75 10.08 -10.62
N TYR A 18 4.95 11.35 -10.28
CA TYR A 18 5.16 11.80 -8.90
C TYR A 18 4.08 12.78 -8.42
N ALA A 19 3.02 12.98 -9.23
CA ALA A 19 1.95 13.92 -8.91
C ALA A 19 1.02 13.46 -7.77
N GLY A 20 1.06 12.19 -7.37
CA GLY A 20 0.19 11.61 -6.35
C GLY A 20 -1.29 11.56 -6.75
N THR A 21 -1.60 11.76 -8.03
CA THR A 21 -2.96 11.74 -8.56
C THR A 21 -3.04 10.91 -9.83
N LEU A 22 -4.21 10.31 -10.10
CA LEU A 22 -4.43 9.56 -11.32
C LEU A 22 -4.60 10.50 -12.52
N SER A 23 -3.70 10.40 -13.50
CA SER A 23 -3.74 11.21 -14.71
C SER A 23 -5.00 10.98 -15.54
N HIS A 24 -5.45 12.02 -16.27
CA HIS A 24 -6.64 11.93 -17.13
C HIS A 24 -6.39 11.18 -18.45
N ASN A 25 -5.15 10.96 -18.85
CA ASN A 25 -4.82 10.09 -19.98
C ASN A 25 -4.86 8.58 -19.64
N VAL A 26 -5.11 8.24 -18.37
CA VAL A 26 -5.40 6.87 -17.94
C VAL A 26 -6.92 6.70 -17.82
N VAL A 27 -7.48 5.71 -18.52
CA VAL A 27 -8.86 5.29 -18.33
C VAL A 27 -8.94 4.23 -17.24
N THR A 28 -9.84 4.41 -16.28
CA THR A 28 -10.03 3.44 -15.20
C THR A 28 -10.83 2.22 -15.69
N VAL A 29 -10.62 1.07 -15.07
CA VAL A 29 -11.47 -0.10 -15.32
C VAL A 29 -12.94 0.21 -15.04
N ALA A 30 -13.23 1.00 -13.99
CA ALA A 30 -14.58 1.43 -13.66
C ALA A 30 -15.24 2.22 -14.81
N SER A 31 -14.52 3.18 -15.43
CA SER A 31 -15.05 3.93 -16.57
C SER A 31 -15.38 3.04 -17.78
N LEU A 32 -14.56 2.02 -18.04
CA LEU A 32 -14.79 1.08 -19.15
C LEU A 32 -15.98 0.17 -18.89
N LEU A 33 -16.11 -0.31 -17.65
CA LEU A 33 -17.23 -1.15 -17.23
C LEU A 33 -18.53 -0.36 -17.18
N GLN A 34 -18.51 0.89 -16.69
CA GLN A 34 -19.66 1.80 -16.71
C GLN A 34 -20.16 2.04 -18.14
N ASP A 35 -19.24 2.29 -19.09
CA ASP A 35 -19.57 2.45 -20.53
C ASP A 35 -20.18 1.18 -21.13
N ALA A 36 -19.81 0.01 -20.59
CA ALA A 36 -20.33 -1.30 -20.98
C ALA A 36 -21.63 -1.71 -20.25
N GLY A 37 -22.21 -0.83 -19.42
CA GLY A 37 -23.50 -1.05 -18.77
C GLY A 37 -23.40 -1.73 -17.39
N TYR A 38 -22.22 -1.79 -16.78
CA TYR A 38 -22.08 -2.23 -15.40
C TYR A 38 -22.44 -1.11 -14.43
N HIS A 39 -23.05 -1.46 -13.30
CA HIS A 39 -23.03 -0.60 -12.13
C HIS A 39 -21.64 -0.63 -11.48
N THR A 40 -21.11 0.52 -11.12
CA THR A 40 -19.74 0.64 -10.63
C THR A 40 -19.70 1.30 -9.25
N TYR A 41 -19.14 0.60 -8.27
CA TYR A 41 -19.15 1.00 -6.86
C TYR A 41 -17.77 1.07 -6.27
N LEU A 42 -17.51 2.09 -5.43
CA LEU A 42 -16.31 2.18 -4.62
C LEU A 42 -16.69 2.44 -3.15
N ALA A 43 -16.17 1.61 -2.25
CA ALA A 43 -16.26 1.86 -0.81
C ALA A 43 -14.89 1.63 -0.15
N GLY A 44 -14.16 2.71 0.20
CA GLY A 44 -12.88 2.61 0.86
C GLY A 44 -11.86 3.68 0.50
N LYS A 45 -10.58 3.35 0.67
CA LYS A 45 -9.45 4.24 0.43
C LYS A 45 -9.25 4.52 -1.07
N TRP A 46 -9.16 5.79 -1.43
CA TRP A 46 -8.86 6.22 -2.80
C TRP A 46 -7.40 6.64 -3.00
N HIS A 47 -6.92 7.61 -2.23
CA HIS A 47 -5.53 8.11 -2.22
C HIS A 47 -4.95 8.51 -3.60
N LEU A 48 -5.79 8.86 -4.56
CA LEU A 48 -5.40 9.25 -5.93
C LEU A 48 -5.84 10.68 -6.31
N GLY A 49 -5.99 11.54 -5.30
CA GLY A 49 -6.36 12.95 -5.42
C GLY A 49 -7.62 13.32 -4.67
N GLN A 50 -7.71 14.60 -4.28
CA GLN A 50 -8.77 15.16 -3.43
C GLN A 50 -9.60 16.24 -4.13
N THR A 51 -9.15 16.72 -5.30
CA THR A 51 -9.93 17.68 -6.08
C THR A 51 -11.11 16.99 -6.75
N GLU A 52 -12.20 17.72 -6.99
CA GLU A 52 -13.45 17.18 -7.55
C GLU A 52 -13.19 16.30 -8.79
N ASP A 53 -12.37 16.78 -9.73
CA ASP A 53 -12.04 16.07 -10.98
C ASP A 53 -11.20 14.78 -10.78
N LYS A 54 -10.63 14.59 -9.59
CA LYS A 54 -9.82 13.41 -9.22
C LYS A 54 -10.56 12.40 -8.36
N LEU A 55 -11.71 12.78 -7.77
CA LEU A 55 -12.49 11.87 -6.95
C LEU A 55 -13.04 10.69 -7.77
N PRO A 56 -13.28 9.53 -7.17
CA PRO A 56 -13.72 8.34 -7.89
C PRO A 56 -15.07 8.53 -8.59
N SER A 57 -15.97 9.38 -8.09
CA SER A 57 -17.22 9.75 -8.73
C SER A 57 -17.05 10.42 -10.12
N ARG A 58 -15.85 10.98 -10.39
CA ARG A 58 -15.45 11.53 -11.71
C ARG A 58 -14.54 10.59 -12.49
N ARG A 59 -14.32 9.38 -11.96
CA ARG A 59 -13.41 8.39 -12.54
C ARG A 59 -14.11 7.06 -12.83
N GLY A 60 -15.42 7.11 -13.11
CA GLY A 60 -16.20 5.99 -13.60
C GLY A 60 -16.90 5.15 -12.53
N PHE A 61 -17.04 5.66 -11.31
CA PHE A 61 -17.84 5.00 -10.27
C PHE A 61 -19.18 5.72 -10.10
N ASP A 62 -20.29 4.97 -10.20
CA ASP A 62 -21.66 5.48 -10.05
C ASP A 62 -21.97 5.85 -8.61
N ARG A 63 -21.54 4.99 -7.66
CA ARG A 63 -21.73 5.23 -6.23
C ARG A 63 -20.39 5.11 -5.53
N THR A 64 -20.13 6.03 -4.63
CA THR A 64 -18.83 6.08 -3.94
C THR A 64 -18.98 6.42 -2.46
N LEU A 65 -18.18 5.76 -1.62
CA LEU A 65 -17.77 6.23 -0.30
C LEU A 65 -16.26 6.17 -0.24
N ALA A 66 -15.59 7.31 -0.35
CA ALA A 66 -14.15 7.36 -0.55
C ALA A 66 -13.42 8.11 0.56
N LEU A 67 -12.38 7.50 1.14
CA LEU A 67 -11.34 8.19 1.87
C LEU A 67 -10.28 8.69 0.88
N ALA A 68 -10.17 9.99 0.69
CA ALA A 68 -9.23 10.57 -0.27
C ALA A 68 -7.78 10.62 0.25
N ASP A 69 -7.56 10.43 1.55
CA ASP A 69 -6.26 10.46 2.20
C ASP A 69 -5.52 9.10 2.11
N SER A 70 -4.24 9.10 2.53
CA SER A 70 -3.42 7.88 2.58
C SER A 70 -3.88 6.87 3.63
N GLY A 71 -4.72 7.28 4.57
CA GLY A 71 -5.30 6.51 5.65
C GLY A 71 -5.92 7.44 6.70
N ALA A 72 -6.71 6.88 7.60
CA ALA A 72 -7.35 7.60 8.70
C ALA A 72 -7.61 6.65 9.86
N ASP A 73 -8.07 7.19 10.99
CA ASP A 73 -8.55 6.40 12.12
C ASP A 73 -9.68 5.45 11.69
N ASN A 74 -9.68 4.25 12.27
CA ASN A 74 -10.67 3.22 11.91
C ASN A 74 -11.99 3.34 12.67
N TRP A 75 -12.08 4.23 13.67
CA TRP A 75 -13.24 4.43 14.53
C TRP A 75 -13.89 5.82 14.37
N GLU A 76 -13.12 6.79 13.83
CA GLU A 76 -13.53 8.20 13.80
C GLU A 76 -13.08 8.90 12.53
N GLN A 77 -13.67 10.05 12.22
CA GLN A 77 -13.22 10.93 11.13
C GLN A 77 -11.99 11.74 11.54
N LYS A 78 -10.94 11.03 11.95
CA LYS A 78 -9.73 11.57 12.54
C LYS A 78 -8.52 11.24 11.66
N PRO A 79 -7.67 12.21 11.31
CA PRO A 79 -6.44 11.95 10.59
C PRO A 79 -5.41 11.33 11.53
N TYR A 80 -4.53 10.48 10.99
CA TYR A 80 -3.38 9.96 11.74
C TYR A 80 -2.08 10.72 11.41
N ILE A 81 -2.09 11.55 10.38
CA ILE A 81 -0.97 12.41 10.00
C ILE A 81 -1.30 13.86 10.36
N PRO A 82 -0.42 14.59 11.06
CA PRO A 82 -0.69 15.95 11.56
C PRO A 82 -0.81 17.02 10.47
N ILE A 83 -0.58 16.68 9.20
CA ILE A 83 -0.73 17.59 8.06
C ILE A 83 -2.20 17.80 7.65
N TYR A 84 -3.10 16.89 8.04
CA TYR A 84 -4.53 17.01 7.76
C TYR A 84 -5.28 17.50 9.01
N LYS A 85 -6.23 18.42 8.81
CA LYS A 85 -7.11 18.90 9.87
C LYS A 85 -8.24 17.93 10.19
N LYS A 86 -8.69 17.17 9.19
CA LYS A 86 -9.70 16.11 9.29
C LYS A 86 -9.34 14.98 8.33
N ALA A 87 -9.92 13.80 8.51
CA ALA A 87 -9.90 12.77 7.49
C ALA A 87 -10.93 13.12 6.40
N ASN A 88 -10.49 13.13 5.13
CA ASN A 88 -11.27 13.64 4.01
C ASN A 88 -12.09 12.52 3.38
N TRP A 89 -13.33 12.37 3.85
CA TRP A 89 -14.29 11.42 3.32
C TRP A 89 -15.28 12.09 2.38
N TYR A 90 -15.60 11.41 1.28
CA TYR A 90 -16.54 11.85 0.26
C TYR A 90 -17.52 10.72 -0.06
N ALA A 91 -18.81 11.07 -0.22
CA ALA A 91 -19.84 10.19 -0.75
C ALA A 91 -20.36 10.79 -2.06
N ASP A 92 -20.31 10.03 -3.14
CA ASP A 92 -20.75 10.42 -4.49
C ASP A 92 -20.17 11.79 -4.96
N GLY A 93 -18.97 12.14 -4.47
CA GLY A 93 -18.26 13.39 -4.79
C GLY A 93 -18.42 14.52 -3.79
N GLU A 94 -19.35 14.42 -2.86
CA GLU A 94 -19.62 15.43 -1.83
C GLU A 94 -18.93 15.07 -0.51
N GLU A 95 -18.54 16.06 0.29
CA GLU A 95 -17.99 15.84 1.62
C GLU A 95 -18.95 15.01 2.48
N TYR A 96 -18.41 14.00 3.15
CA TYR A 96 -19.19 13.07 3.95
C TYR A 96 -18.77 13.07 5.41
N GLN A 97 -19.74 13.13 6.33
CA GLN A 97 -19.53 13.00 7.75
C GLN A 97 -19.78 11.55 8.18
N LEU A 98 -18.77 10.93 8.79
CA LEU A 98 -18.89 9.56 9.30
C LEU A 98 -19.86 9.49 10.49
N PRO A 99 -20.63 8.40 10.64
CA PRO A 99 -21.52 8.21 11.79
C PRO A 99 -20.74 7.88 13.08
N ASP A 100 -21.30 8.17 14.24
CA ASP A 100 -20.70 7.96 15.55
C ASP A 100 -20.32 6.51 15.84
N ASN A 101 -21.06 5.56 15.27
CA ASN A 101 -20.83 4.11 15.42
C ASN A 101 -19.93 3.53 14.31
N PHE A 102 -19.11 4.35 13.67
CA PHE A 102 -18.21 3.93 12.60
C PHE A 102 -17.19 2.91 13.09
N TYR A 103 -16.92 1.90 12.27
CA TYR A 103 -15.72 1.07 12.24
C TYR A 103 -15.44 0.71 10.78
N SER A 104 -14.27 1.07 10.28
CA SER A 104 -13.97 1.12 8.84
C SER A 104 -14.35 -0.15 8.08
N SER A 105 -13.80 -1.32 8.43
CA SER A 105 -14.05 -2.57 7.70
C SER A 105 -15.53 -2.97 7.69
N ARG A 106 -16.26 -2.70 8.80
CA ARG A 106 -17.70 -2.94 8.84
C ARG A 106 -18.44 -2.00 7.91
N PHE A 107 -18.16 -0.71 8.03
CA PHE A 107 -18.91 0.33 7.34
C PHE A 107 -18.72 0.28 5.82
N LEU A 108 -17.49 -0.03 5.36
CA LEU A 108 -17.20 -0.19 3.94
C LEU A 108 -17.99 -1.34 3.32
N VAL A 109 -18.11 -2.47 4.03
CA VAL A 109 -18.93 -3.60 3.59
C VAL A 109 -20.42 -3.27 3.65
N ASP A 110 -20.89 -2.57 4.69
CA ASP A 110 -22.29 -2.11 4.79
C ASP A 110 -22.66 -1.24 3.59
N LYS A 111 -21.80 -0.29 3.21
CA LYS A 111 -21.99 0.57 2.04
C LYS A 111 -21.92 -0.20 0.72
N THR A 112 -21.02 -1.15 0.60
CA THR A 112 -20.94 -2.02 -0.59
C THR A 112 -22.24 -2.80 -0.78
N ILE A 113 -22.76 -3.39 0.30
CA ILE A 113 -24.05 -4.10 0.28
C ILE A 113 -25.19 -3.14 -0.09
N GLU A 114 -25.25 -1.95 0.52
CA GLU A 114 -26.24 -0.90 0.20
C GLU A 114 -26.23 -0.53 -1.28
N PHE A 115 -25.04 -0.34 -1.87
CA PHE A 115 -24.90 0.01 -3.28
C PHE A 115 -25.38 -1.13 -4.20
N ILE A 116 -24.98 -2.37 -3.94
CA ILE A 116 -25.43 -3.53 -4.72
C ILE A 116 -26.95 -3.72 -4.56
N ASP A 117 -27.47 -3.59 -3.33
CA ASP A 117 -28.91 -3.77 -3.06
C ASP A 117 -29.77 -2.77 -3.82
N SER A 118 -29.29 -1.54 -4.04
CA SER A 118 -30.03 -0.48 -4.73
C SER A 118 -30.32 -0.80 -6.20
N ASN A 119 -29.54 -1.67 -6.84
CA ASN A 119 -29.65 -2.02 -8.27
C ASN A 119 -29.87 -3.51 -8.54
N LYS A 120 -30.01 -4.36 -7.52
CA LYS A 120 -30.05 -5.84 -7.63
C LYS A 120 -31.14 -6.43 -8.53
N ASN A 121 -32.17 -5.64 -8.89
CA ASN A 121 -33.33 -6.14 -9.63
C ASN A 121 -33.40 -5.62 -11.08
N ASP A 122 -32.45 -4.86 -11.57
CA ASP A 122 -32.49 -4.28 -12.92
C ASP A 122 -31.80 -5.14 -13.98
N GLY A 123 -31.18 -6.25 -13.57
CA GLY A 123 -30.54 -7.23 -14.47
C GLY A 123 -29.21 -6.78 -15.03
N GLN A 124 -28.64 -5.65 -14.57
CA GLN A 124 -27.30 -5.22 -14.96
C GLN A 124 -26.24 -5.81 -14.03
N PRO A 125 -25.06 -6.17 -14.55
CA PRO A 125 -23.95 -6.63 -13.72
C PRO A 125 -23.34 -5.48 -12.91
N PHE A 126 -22.59 -5.81 -11.87
CA PHE A 126 -21.88 -4.81 -11.06
C PHE A 126 -20.38 -5.06 -10.99
N PHE A 127 -19.65 -3.98 -10.77
CA PHE A 127 -18.26 -3.96 -10.37
C PHE A 127 -18.13 -3.21 -9.04
N ALA A 128 -17.63 -3.88 -8.00
CA ALA A 128 -17.40 -3.27 -6.69
C ALA A 128 -15.91 -3.29 -6.34
N TYR A 129 -15.32 -2.13 -6.14
CA TYR A 129 -13.97 -1.96 -5.63
C TYR A 129 -14.04 -1.56 -4.15
N VAL A 130 -13.54 -2.44 -3.27
CA VAL A 130 -13.62 -2.27 -1.81
C VAL A 130 -12.20 -2.17 -1.22
N PRO A 131 -11.52 -1.03 -1.38
CA PRO A 131 -10.17 -0.83 -0.87
C PRO A 131 -10.19 -0.55 0.63
N PHE A 132 -10.02 -1.60 1.44
CA PHE A 132 -10.01 -1.50 2.89
C PHE A 132 -8.86 -0.63 3.39
N GLN A 133 -9.06 0.07 4.52
CA GLN A 133 -7.96 0.67 5.27
C GLN A 133 -7.13 -0.39 6.03
N ALA A 134 -7.76 -1.50 6.43
CA ALA A 134 -7.08 -2.62 7.06
C ALA A 134 -6.05 -3.25 6.08
N VAL A 135 -4.82 -3.47 6.52
CA VAL A 135 -4.31 -3.33 7.90
C VAL A 135 -3.32 -2.15 8.04
N HIS A 136 -3.56 -1.05 7.32
CA HIS A 136 -2.73 0.16 7.40
C HIS A 136 -2.81 0.80 8.79
N ILE A 137 -1.79 1.57 9.16
CA ILE A 137 -1.77 2.38 10.39
C ILE A 137 -2.85 3.49 10.34
N PRO A 138 -3.46 3.82 11.50
CA PRO A 138 -3.34 3.17 12.81
C PRO A 138 -4.01 1.78 12.81
N VAL A 139 -3.29 0.80 13.35
CA VAL A 139 -3.78 -0.59 13.43
C VAL A 139 -4.76 -0.70 14.60
N GLN A 140 -6.03 -0.90 14.29
CA GLN A 140 -7.13 -0.87 15.25
C GLN A 140 -8.16 -1.95 14.95
N ALA A 141 -8.72 -2.58 15.98
CA ALA A 141 -9.73 -3.63 15.84
C ALA A 141 -10.72 -3.63 17.02
N PRO A 142 -11.94 -4.16 16.84
CA PRO A 142 -12.86 -4.38 17.94
C PRO A 142 -12.30 -5.37 18.97
N GLN A 143 -12.51 -5.10 20.26
CA GLN A 143 -11.98 -5.88 21.38
C GLN A 143 -12.20 -7.38 21.22
N LYS A 144 -13.40 -7.80 20.82
CA LYS A 144 -13.74 -9.22 20.62
C LYS A 144 -12.81 -9.98 19.67
N PHE A 145 -12.17 -9.28 18.71
CA PHE A 145 -11.17 -9.88 17.83
C PHE A 145 -9.78 -9.83 18.49
N ILE A 146 -9.44 -8.72 19.17
CA ILE A 146 -8.16 -8.59 19.89
C ILE A 146 -8.00 -9.72 20.91
N ASP A 147 -9.05 -10.03 21.68
CA ASP A 147 -9.05 -11.07 22.73
C ASP A 147 -8.63 -12.45 22.21
N ARG A 148 -8.92 -12.75 20.94
CA ARG A 148 -8.54 -14.03 20.30
C ARG A 148 -7.05 -14.17 20.01
N TYR A 149 -6.36 -13.06 19.89
CA TYR A 149 -4.94 -13.01 19.54
C TYR A 149 -4.03 -12.71 20.73
N MET A 150 -4.61 -12.41 21.90
CA MET A 150 -3.82 -12.22 23.11
C MET A 150 -3.10 -13.53 23.47
N GLY A 151 -1.79 -13.45 23.71
CA GLY A 151 -0.92 -14.59 23.97
C GLY A 151 -0.36 -15.31 22.72
N VAL A 152 -0.94 -15.09 21.53
CA VAL A 152 -0.51 -15.79 20.29
C VAL A 152 0.92 -15.41 19.87
N TYR A 153 1.34 -14.19 20.17
CA TYR A 153 2.62 -13.63 19.70
C TYR A 153 3.65 -13.42 20.82
N ASP A 154 3.43 -14.01 21.99
CA ASP A 154 4.29 -13.81 23.17
C ASP A 154 5.71 -14.38 22.99
N GLN A 155 5.88 -15.34 22.05
CA GLN A 155 7.19 -15.86 21.67
C GLN A 155 7.97 -14.93 20.74
N GLY A 156 7.37 -13.82 20.31
CA GLY A 156 7.99 -12.78 19.53
C GLY A 156 8.14 -13.04 18.03
N TRP A 157 8.79 -12.08 17.37
CA TRP A 157 8.88 -12.07 15.91
C TRP A 157 9.80 -13.15 15.34
N SER A 158 10.85 -13.57 16.05
CA SER A 158 11.73 -14.63 15.55
C SER A 158 11.03 -15.98 15.48
N ALA A 159 10.27 -16.32 16.53
CA ALA A 159 9.45 -17.53 16.56
C ALA A 159 8.34 -17.48 15.51
N LEU A 160 7.63 -16.35 15.40
CA LEU A 160 6.59 -16.17 14.38
C LEU A 160 7.16 -16.29 12.96
N ARG A 161 8.35 -15.72 12.70
CA ARG A 161 9.01 -15.81 11.40
C ARG A 161 9.29 -17.26 11.03
N GLN A 162 9.80 -18.05 11.97
CA GLN A 162 10.08 -19.47 11.77
C GLN A 162 8.79 -20.28 11.54
N GLN A 163 7.77 -20.09 12.37
CA GLN A 163 6.46 -20.77 12.23
C GLN A 163 5.81 -20.49 10.86
N ARG A 164 5.93 -19.26 10.36
CA ARG A 164 5.39 -18.89 9.05
C ARG A 164 6.17 -19.52 7.90
N LEU A 165 7.50 -19.60 8.00
CA LEU A 165 8.33 -20.34 7.04
C LEU A 165 7.91 -21.82 6.99
N GLU A 166 7.87 -22.50 8.14
CA GLU A 166 7.47 -23.89 8.25
C GLU A 166 6.09 -24.14 7.63
N ARG A 167 5.13 -23.24 7.93
CA ARG A 167 3.78 -23.35 7.37
C ARG A 167 3.75 -23.09 5.86
N ALA A 168 4.55 -22.15 5.35
CA ALA A 168 4.64 -21.88 3.91
C ALA A 168 5.25 -23.07 3.14
N ILE A 169 6.26 -23.74 3.71
CA ILE A 169 6.85 -24.99 3.19
C ILE A 169 5.79 -26.11 3.20
N GLU A 170 5.13 -26.32 4.33
CA GLU A 170 4.09 -27.36 4.47
C GLU A 170 2.96 -27.21 3.45
N LEU A 171 2.56 -25.97 3.15
CA LEU A 171 1.55 -25.65 2.16
C LEU A 171 2.05 -25.67 0.71
N GLY A 172 3.35 -25.88 0.49
CA GLY A 172 3.96 -25.84 -0.84
C GLY A 172 3.98 -24.45 -1.50
N VAL A 173 3.86 -23.39 -0.69
CA VAL A 173 3.91 -21.99 -1.17
C VAL A 173 5.33 -21.56 -1.49
N VAL A 174 6.31 -22.14 -0.81
CA VAL A 174 7.76 -21.95 -1.03
C VAL A 174 8.48 -23.29 -1.06
N PRO A 175 9.68 -23.39 -1.67
CA PRO A 175 10.52 -24.61 -1.64
C PRO A 175 10.85 -25.07 -0.21
N ALA A 176 11.08 -26.36 -0.07
CA ALA A 176 11.36 -26.99 1.25
C ALA A 176 12.69 -26.54 1.89
N ASP A 177 13.64 -26.10 1.10
CA ASP A 177 14.95 -25.60 1.49
C ASP A 177 15.02 -24.06 1.60
N THR A 178 13.88 -23.39 1.52
CA THR A 178 13.80 -21.93 1.67
C THR A 178 14.39 -21.48 3.01
N MET A 179 15.31 -20.53 2.95
CA MET A 179 15.91 -19.87 4.11
C MET A 179 15.32 -18.47 4.30
N THR A 180 15.59 -17.86 5.44
CA THR A 180 15.18 -16.48 5.74
C THR A 180 16.38 -15.61 6.01
N VAL A 181 16.35 -14.37 5.50
CA VAL A 181 17.30 -13.32 5.87
C VAL A 181 16.88 -12.66 7.18
N GLN A 182 17.81 -12.48 8.11
CA GLN A 182 17.60 -11.62 9.26
C GLN A 182 17.81 -10.15 8.83
N MET A 183 16.78 -9.35 8.92
CA MET A 183 16.85 -7.93 8.59
C MET A 183 17.64 -7.17 9.66
N ALA A 184 18.53 -6.27 9.24
CA ALA A 184 19.33 -5.44 10.15
C ALA A 184 18.46 -4.52 11.06
N SER A 185 17.23 -4.22 10.63
CA SER A 185 16.24 -3.48 11.42
C SER A 185 15.57 -4.31 12.52
N THR A 186 15.76 -5.64 12.54
CA THR A 186 15.11 -6.53 13.51
C THR A 186 15.95 -6.58 14.78
N ALA A 187 15.43 -6.02 15.86
CA ALA A 187 16.06 -6.10 17.17
C ALA A 187 16.01 -7.55 17.71
N ASP A 188 16.89 -7.85 18.66
CA ASP A 188 16.83 -9.10 19.38
C ASP A 188 15.64 -9.10 20.35
N TRP A 189 14.75 -10.06 20.19
CA TRP A 189 13.56 -10.22 21.04
C TRP A 189 13.94 -10.50 22.51
N GLU A 190 14.93 -11.34 22.73
CA GLU A 190 15.34 -11.76 24.07
C GLU A 190 16.04 -10.64 24.85
N ALA A 191 16.55 -9.62 24.13
CA ALA A 191 17.12 -8.43 24.76
C ALA A 191 16.09 -7.43 25.27
N LEU A 192 14.80 -7.63 24.96
CA LEU A 192 13.73 -6.75 25.42
C LEU A 192 13.32 -7.08 26.86
N SER A 193 12.92 -6.06 27.63
CA SER A 193 12.28 -6.30 28.92
C SER A 193 10.94 -7.02 28.77
N PRO A 194 10.50 -7.81 29.78
CA PRO A 194 9.21 -8.49 29.73
C PRO A 194 8.03 -7.57 29.43
N GLN A 195 8.04 -6.34 29.95
CA GLN A 195 7.01 -5.33 29.68
C GLN A 195 7.03 -4.91 28.20
N ARG A 196 8.23 -4.78 27.61
CA ARG A 196 8.35 -4.42 26.20
C ARG A 196 7.95 -5.57 25.29
N GLN A 197 8.28 -6.81 25.62
CA GLN A 197 7.83 -8.00 24.92
C GLN A 197 6.30 -8.08 24.90
N ALA A 198 5.66 -7.95 26.07
CA ALA A 198 4.21 -7.94 26.17
C ALA A 198 3.56 -6.82 25.34
N TYR A 199 4.16 -5.62 25.34
CA TYR A 199 3.68 -4.50 24.56
C TYR A 199 3.75 -4.77 23.06
N GLU A 200 4.87 -5.27 22.56
CA GLU A 200 5.05 -5.60 21.14
C GLU A 200 4.18 -6.77 20.71
N ALA A 201 4.02 -7.80 21.55
CA ALA A 201 3.13 -8.93 21.29
C ALA A 201 1.67 -8.47 21.16
N LYS A 202 1.19 -7.56 22.04
CA LYS A 202 -0.15 -6.98 21.91
C LYS A 202 -0.31 -6.15 20.63
N ARG A 203 0.72 -5.41 20.21
CA ARG A 203 0.68 -4.67 18.93
C ARG A 203 0.40 -5.61 17.77
N MET A 204 1.08 -6.76 17.72
CA MET A 204 0.87 -7.78 16.69
C MET A 204 -0.48 -8.49 16.85
N ALA A 205 -0.96 -8.69 18.09
CA ALA A 205 -2.28 -9.23 18.36
C ALA A 205 -3.39 -8.35 17.76
N VAL A 206 -3.27 -7.03 17.91
CA VAL A 206 -4.19 -6.07 17.28
C VAL A 206 -4.11 -6.13 15.74
N TYR A 207 -2.91 -6.32 15.17
CA TYR A 207 -2.73 -6.49 13.73
C TYR A 207 -3.46 -7.74 13.23
N GLY A 208 -3.26 -8.89 13.84
CA GLY A 208 -3.98 -10.12 13.52
C GLY A 208 -5.50 -9.98 13.67
N ALA A 209 -5.93 -9.32 14.75
CA ALA A 209 -7.35 -9.02 15.00
C ALA A 209 -7.97 -8.10 13.92
N MET A 210 -7.21 -7.16 13.39
CA MET A 210 -7.68 -6.27 12.32
C MET A 210 -7.86 -7.04 10.99
N VAL A 211 -6.96 -7.98 10.68
CA VAL A 211 -7.11 -8.91 9.54
C VAL A 211 -8.39 -9.74 9.70
N GLU A 212 -8.59 -10.36 10.87
CA GLU A 212 -9.77 -11.20 11.12
C GLU A 212 -11.07 -10.38 11.07
N ALA A 213 -11.06 -9.15 11.60
CA ALA A 213 -12.22 -8.28 11.52
C ALA A 213 -12.58 -7.93 10.05
N MET A 214 -11.58 -7.69 9.21
CA MET A 214 -11.79 -7.47 7.77
C MET A 214 -12.38 -8.72 7.11
N ASP A 215 -11.79 -9.90 7.33
CA ASP A 215 -12.27 -11.18 6.79
C ASP A 215 -13.71 -11.49 7.22
N HIS A 216 -14.03 -11.29 8.52
CA HIS A 216 -15.39 -11.42 9.05
C HIS A 216 -16.40 -10.56 8.28
N HIS A 217 -16.04 -9.32 7.95
CA HIS A 217 -16.95 -8.43 7.23
C HIS A 217 -17.03 -8.78 5.73
N ILE A 218 -15.94 -9.24 5.09
CA ILE A 218 -15.97 -9.82 3.74
C ILE A 218 -16.92 -11.02 3.71
N GLY A 219 -16.87 -11.90 4.74
CA GLY A 219 -17.81 -13.00 4.90
C GLY A 219 -19.28 -12.56 4.93
N ARG A 220 -19.59 -11.38 5.46
CA ARG A 220 -20.96 -10.80 5.42
C ARG A 220 -21.35 -10.41 3.99
N LEU A 221 -20.46 -9.83 3.21
CA LEU A 221 -20.71 -9.53 1.78
C LEU A 221 -20.98 -10.84 1.00
N VAL A 222 -20.12 -11.85 1.20
CA VAL A 222 -20.31 -13.19 0.59
C VAL A 222 -21.67 -13.78 0.96
N LYS A 223 -22.06 -13.71 2.24
CA LYS A 223 -23.37 -14.19 2.69
C LYS A 223 -24.53 -13.43 2.03
N TYR A 224 -24.41 -12.12 1.89
CA TYR A 224 -25.40 -11.29 1.21
C TYR A 224 -25.53 -11.69 -0.27
N LEU A 225 -24.43 -11.83 -1.00
CA LEU A 225 -24.44 -12.24 -2.42
C LEU A 225 -25.06 -13.64 -2.61
N LYS A 226 -24.82 -14.57 -1.69
CA LYS A 226 -25.51 -15.87 -1.68
C LYS A 226 -27.01 -15.73 -1.48
N ALA A 227 -27.44 -14.83 -0.60
CA ALA A 227 -28.86 -14.60 -0.31
C ALA A 227 -29.64 -13.99 -1.48
N ILE A 228 -28.99 -13.18 -2.32
CA ILE A 228 -29.60 -12.59 -3.52
C ILE A 228 -29.37 -13.42 -4.81
N GLY A 229 -28.66 -14.57 -4.70
CA GLY A 229 -28.40 -15.48 -5.84
C GLY A 229 -27.24 -15.08 -6.76
N GLU A 230 -26.46 -14.04 -6.43
CA GLU A 230 -25.39 -13.52 -7.29
C GLU A 230 -24.00 -14.10 -6.98
N TYR A 231 -23.86 -14.93 -5.95
CA TYR A 231 -22.56 -15.47 -5.54
C TYR A 231 -21.88 -16.31 -6.63
N ASP A 232 -22.64 -17.18 -7.29
CA ASP A 232 -22.10 -18.11 -8.31
C ASP A 232 -21.74 -17.38 -9.62
N ASN A 233 -22.24 -16.17 -9.82
CA ASN A 233 -21.91 -15.28 -10.95
C ASN A 233 -20.93 -14.17 -10.57
N THR A 234 -20.35 -14.20 -9.38
CA THR A 234 -19.41 -13.17 -8.91
C THR A 234 -17.99 -13.72 -8.86
N VAL A 235 -17.03 -12.99 -9.44
CA VAL A 235 -15.59 -13.24 -9.25
C VAL A 235 -15.08 -12.31 -8.15
N PHE A 236 -14.39 -12.90 -7.18
CA PHE A 236 -13.68 -12.19 -6.13
C PHE A 236 -12.19 -12.15 -6.45
N ILE A 237 -11.60 -10.97 -6.42
CA ILE A 237 -10.15 -10.77 -6.49
C ILE A 237 -9.75 -10.06 -5.20
N PHE A 238 -9.01 -10.76 -4.33
CA PHE A 238 -8.48 -10.22 -3.08
C PHE A 238 -6.96 -10.18 -3.14
N THR A 239 -6.36 -9.04 -2.82
CA THR A 239 -4.91 -8.88 -2.73
C THR A 239 -4.54 -7.77 -1.77
N SER A 240 -3.28 -7.73 -1.33
CA SER A 240 -2.68 -6.56 -0.69
C SER A 240 -2.01 -5.67 -1.74
N ASP A 241 -1.82 -4.38 -1.43
CA ASP A 241 -1.13 -3.41 -2.28
C ASP A 241 0.39 -3.43 -2.10
N ASN A 242 0.88 -3.86 -0.94
CA ASN A 242 2.31 -3.96 -0.59
C ASN A 242 2.52 -4.90 0.61
N GLY A 243 3.77 -5.18 0.92
CA GLY A 243 4.14 -5.92 2.12
C GLY A 243 3.85 -5.16 3.41
N ALA A 244 4.11 -5.81 4.55
CA ALA A 244 3.78 -5.30 5.88
C ALA A 244 4.40 -3.93 6.17
N GLU A 245 3.65 -3.05 6.85
CA GLU A 245 4.07 -1.69 7.19
C GLU A 245 4.87 -1.66 8.50
N ALA A 246 6.17 -1.35 8.41
CA ALA A 246 7.07 -1.27 9.56
C ALA A 246 7.26 0.16 10.12
N MET A 247 6.75 1.17 9.43
CA MET A 247 6.86 2.58 9.82
C MET A 247 5.77 3.01 10.80
N GLY A 248 5.56 2.23 11.84
CA GLY A 248 5.06 2.86 13.05
C GLY A 248 6.01 3.98 13.43
N LEU A 249 5.52 5.11 13.93
CA LEU A 249 6.37 6.26 14.30
C LEU A 249 7.67 5.75 14.91
N PRO A 250 8.84 5.98 14.28
CA PRO A 250 10.08 5.39 14.70
C PRO A 250 10.34 5.81 16.13
N ARG A 251 10.57 4.85 17.02
CA ARG A 251 10.80 5.06 18.44
C ARG A 251 9.59 5.64 19.16
N GLN A 252 8.58 4.81 19.42
CA GLN A 252 7.44 5.16 20.30
C GLN A 252 7.85 5.74 21.65
N ASN A 253 9.09 5.56 22.06
CA ASN A 253 9.67 6.13 23.26
C ASN A 253 10.42 7.46 23.01
N SER A 254 10.39 8.04 21.80
CA SER A 254 10.90 9.37 21.60
C SER A 254 9.86 10.38 22.10
N TRP A 255 10.27 11.25 23.00
CA TRP A 255 9.43 12.31 23.55
C TRP A 255 8.66 13.07 22.45
N GLY A 256 9.31 13.38 21.32
CA GLY A 256 8.67 14.10 20.22
C GLY A 256 7.51 13.34 19.55
N ASN A 257 7.64 12.03 19.35
CA ASN A 257 6.57 11.23 18.71
C ASN A 257 5.36 11.09 19.62
N THR A 258 5.57 10.89 20.92
CA THR A 258 4.49 10.83 21.90
C THR A 258 3.72 12.17 21.95
N GLN A 259 4.42 13.29 21.87
CA GLN A 259 3.79 14.62 21.85
C GLN A 259 2.97 14.86 20.56
N ILE A 260 3.47 14.41 19.40
CA ILE A 260 2.72 14.52 18.14
C ILE A 260 1.43 13.70 18.21
N LEU A 261 1.49 12.47 18.71
CA LEU A 261 0.30 11.62 18.88
C LEU A 261 -0.67 12.19 19.90
N ALA A 262 -0.16 12.66 21.04
CA ALA A 262 -0.99 13.31 22.08
C ALA A 262 -1.65 14.59 21.57
N ALA A 263 -0.96 15.38 20.73
CA ALA A 263 -1.53 16.56 20.09
C ALA A 263 -2.66 16.24 19.09
N GLN A 264 -2.75 14.98 18.68
CA GLN A 264 -3.83 14.43 17.85
C GLN A 264 -4.83 13.58 18.67
N ASP A 265 -4.79 13.66 20.00
CA ASP A 265 -5.61 12.88 20.93
C ASP A 265 -5.49 11.37 20.75
N TYR A 266 -4.29 10.86 20.41
CA TYR A 266 -4.02 9.43 20.38
C TYR A 266 -3.28 8.96 21.63
N SER A 267 -3.80 7.90 22.27
CA SER A 267 -3.09 7.13 23.30
C SER A 267 -2.25 6.01 22.67
N VAL A 268 -1.14 5.70 23.32
CA VAL A 268 -0.30 4.52 23.05
C VAL A 268 -0.24 3.59 24.26
N ASP A 269 -1.13 3.75 25.24
CA ASP A 269 -1.17 2.96 26.45
C ASP A 269 -1.52 1.51 26.17
N TYR A 270 -0.83 0.60 26.86
CA TYR A 270 -1.01 -0.85 26.68
C TYR A 270 -2.47 -1.29 26.75
N GLU A 271 -3.22 -0.77 27.75
CA GLU A 271 -4.62 -1.19 27.98
C GLU A 271 -5.54 -0.83 26.81
N THR A 272 -5.31 0.29 26.16
CA THR A 272 -6.18 0.82 25.10
C THR A 272 -5.69 0.51 23.68
N LEU A 273 -4.54 -0.15 23.52
CA LEU A 273 -3.99 -0.44 22.19
C LEU A 273 -5.01 -1.15 21.29
N GLY A 274 -5.21 -0.61 20.10
CA GLY A 274 -6.11 -1.11 19.08
C GLY A 274 -7.55 -0.63 19.19
N LEU A 275 -7.93 -0.02 20.34
CA LEU A 275 -9.27 0.50 20.56
C LEU A 275 -9.41 1.94 20.04
N LYS A 276 -10.64 2.45 20.06
CA LYS A 276 -10.95 3.84 19.73
C LYS A 276 -10.08 4.79 20.54
N GLY A 277 -9.49 5.80 19.88
CA GLY A 277 -8.60 6.77 20.49
C GLY A 277 -7.16 6.31 20.70
N SER A 278 -6.80 5.08 20.28
CA SER A 278 -5.42 4.61 20.36
C SER A 278 -4.70 4.67 19.01
N PHE A 279 -3.38 4.85 19.06
CA PHE A 279 -2.51 4.65 17.91
C PHE A 279 -1.69 3.37 18.09
N ASN A 280 -1.75 2.50 17.10
CA ASN A 280 -0.96 1.29 17.05
C ASN A 280 -0.34 1.10 15.66
N ALA A 281 0.87 0.51 15.64
CA ALA A 281 1.57 0.06 14.43
C ALA A 281 2.48 -1.10 14.81
N ILE A 282 2.77 -2.02 13.93
CA ILE A 282 3.79 -3.05 14.17
C ILE A 282 5.19 -2.47 13.95
N ASN A 283 6.18 -3.05 14.62
CA ASN A 283 7.59 -2.68 14.47
C ASN A 283 8.25 -3.45 13.30
N PRO A 284 9.52 -3.13 12.93
CA PRO A 284 10.26 -3.85 11.90
C PRO A 284 10.38 -5.36 12.15
N GLY A 285 10.50 -5.80 13.41
CA GLY A 285 10.57 -7.22 13.76
C GLY A 285 9.30 -7.97 13.36
N PHE A 286 8.13 -7.48 13.77
CA PHE A 286 6.86 -8.08 13.37
C PHE A 286 6.49 -7.84 11.91
N ALA A 287 6.91 -6.73 11.29
CA ALA A 287 6.73 -6.53 9.86
C ALA A 287 7.53 -7.57 9.05
N SER A 288 8.78 -7.82 9.43
CA SER A 288 9.60 -8.88 8.85
C SER A 288 9.00 -10.28 9.08
N ALA A 289 8.44 -10.54 10.28
CA ALA A 289 7.75 -11.78 10.55
C ALA A 289 6.46 -11.94 9.72
N ALA A 290 5.69 -10.88 9.55
CA ALA A 290 4.49 -10.89 8.71
C ALA A 290 4.81 -11.14 7.23
N ALA A 291 5.98 -10.73 6.75
CA ALA A 291 6.47 -10.98 5.39
C ALA A 291 7.18 -12.34 5.23
N SER A 292 7.46 -13.07 6.32
CA SER A 292 8.23 -14.34 6.28
C SER A 292 7.65 -15.36 5.29
N PRO A 293 8.51 -16.08 4.55
CA PRO A 293 10.00 -16.13 4.64
C PRO A 293 10.72 -15.02 3.86
N LEU A 294 10.00 -14.13 3.20
CA LEU A 294 10.50 -13.14 2.26
C LEU A 294 11.38 -12.08 2.94
N ALA A 295 12.35 -11.53 2.20
CA ALA A 295 13.21 -10.46 2.68
C ALA A 295 12.53 -9.10 2.56
N TYR A 296 12.83 -8.20 3.48
CA TYR A 296 12.27 -6.85 3.54
C TYR A 296 10.75 -6.79 3.85
N TYR A 297 10.18 -5.63 3.67
CA TYR A 297 8.78 -5.26 3.92
C TYR A 297 8.48 -3.94 3.17
N LYS A 298 7.31 -3.35 3.35
CA LYS A 298 6.89 -2.09 2.70
C LYS A 298 8.00 -1.04 2.67
N PHE A 299 8.08 -0.27 1.61
CA PHE A 299 9.09 0.73 1.21
C PHE A 299 10.35 0.16 0.55
N TYR A 300 10.58 -1.14 0.59
CA TYR A 300 11.71 -1.79 -0.07
C TYR A 300 11.24 -2.65 -1.24
N VAL A 301 12.13 -2.91 -2.19
CA VAL A 301 11.84 -3.70 -3.38
C VAL A 301 12.29 -5.17 -3.27
N GLY A 302 12.65 -5.62 -2.06
CA GLY A 302 12.78 -7.05 -1.74
C GLY A 302 11.43 -7.77 -1.84
N GLU A 303 11.44 -9.11 -1.90
CA GLU A 303 10.23 -9.91 -2.05
C GLU A 303 9.18 -9.62 -0.98
N GLY A 304 9.57 -9.42 0.29
CA GLY A 304 8.63 -9.10 1.37
C GLY A 304 7.98 -7.71 1.27
N GLY A 305 8.51 -6.82 0.42
CA GLY A 305 7.89 -5.54 0.09
C GLY A 305 6.96 -5.60 -1.11
N LEU A 306 7.27 -6.44 -2.10
CA LEU A 306 6.58 -6.49 -3.40
C LEU A 306 5.66 -7.69 -3.56
N ARG A 307 6.07 -8.89 -3.10
CA ARG A 307 5.31 -10.13 -3.24
C ARG A 307 4.24 -10.21 -2.17
N VAL A 308 2.99 -10.11 -2.60
CA VAL A 308 1.81 -10.13 -1.74
C VAL A 308 0.89 -11.29 -2.13
N PRO A 309 0.06 -11.80 -1.19
CA PRO A 309 -0.91 -12.82 -1.53
C PRO A 309 -1.98 -12.27 -2.46
N MET A 310 -2.42 -13.08 -3.43
CA MET A 310 -3.61 -12.84 -4.24
C MET A 310 -4.51 -14.07 -4.22
N ILE A 311 -5.80 -13.86 -4.06
CA ILE A 311 -6.84 -14.89 -4.12
C ILE A 311 -7.82 -14.51 -5.22
N ILE A 312 -8.06 -15.42 -6.16
CA ILE A 312 -9.12 -15.29 -7.17
C ILE A 312 -10.08 -16.44 -6.95
N ALA A 313 -11.36 -16.13 -6.72
CA ALA A 313 -12.37 -17.13 -6.35
C ALA A 313 -13.74 -16.78 -6.93
N GLY A 314 -14.63 -17.77 -6.93
CA GLY A 314 -16.02 -17.62 -7.37
C GLY A 314 -16.22 -17.74 -8.89
N GLY A 315 -17.46 -17.67 -9.33
CA GLY A 315 -17.86 -17.61 -10.73
C GLY A 315 -17.13 -18.56 -11.69
N PRO A 316 -16.62 -17.99 -12.77
CA PRO A 316 -15.98 -18.74 -13.86
C PRO A 316 -14.55 -19.25 -13.55
N VAL A 317 -14.06 -19.14 -12.32
CA VAL A 317 -12.77 -19.69 -11.92
C VAL A 317 -12.82 -21.23 -12.01
N ALA A 318 -12.15 -21.82 -12.98
CA ALA A 318 -12.18 -23.27 -13.23
C ALA A 318 -11.30 -24.04 -12.23
N ILE A 319 -10.14 -23.44 -11.84
CA ILE A 319 -9.19 -24.04 -10.90
C ILE A 319 -9.61 -23.63 -9.50
N LYS A 320 -9.96 -24.61 -8.66
CA LYS A 320 -10.43 -24.37 -7.28
C LYS A 320 -9.54 -25.07 -6.27
N ASN A 321 -9.37 -24.45 -5.09
CA ASN A 321 -8.61 -24.99 -3.96
C ASN A 321 -7.16 -25.40 -4.31
N GLN A 322 -6.50 -24.62 -5.13
CA GLN A 322 -5.11 -24.84 -5.54
C GLN A 322 -4.27 -23.58 -5.36
N PHE A 323 -2.98 -23.78 -5.10
CA PHE A 323 -1.98 -22.72 -5.20
C PHE A 323 -1.42 -22.69 -6.63
N SER A 324 -1.11 -21.49 -7.11
CA SER A 324 -0.39 -21.28 -8.34
C SER A 324 0.89 -20.50 -8.04
N ASN A 325 2.01 -20.96 -8.55
CA ASN A 325 3.30 -20.29 -8.49
C ASN A 325 3.57 -19.42 -9.74
N ALA A 326 2.57 -19.24 -10.59
CA ALA A 326 2.67 -18.38 -11.76
C ALA A 326 2.89 -16.92 -11.33
N SER A 327 3.83 -16.25 -11.96
CA SER A 327 4.06 -14.82 -11.77
C SER A 327 2.84 -14.04 -12.23
N ALA A 328 2.37 -13.13 -11.37
CA ALA A 328 1.30 -12.19 -11.65
C ALA A 328 1.65 -10.82 -11.03
N TYR A 329 1.18 -9.77 -11.65
CA TYR A 329 1.47 -8.39 -11.23
C TYR A 329 0.17 -7.60 -11.03
N VAL A 330 0.21 -6.56 -10.22
CA VAL A 330 -0.96 -5.69 -10.00
C VAL A 330 -1.50 -5.11 -11.32
N THR A 331 -0.62 -4.89 -12.30
CA THR A 331 -1.00 -4.43 -13.64
C THR A 331 -1.85 -5.44 -14.43
N ASP A 332 -1.86 -6.71 -14.02
CA ASP A 332 -2.64 -7.78 -14.68
C ASP A 332 -4.11 -7.81 -14.23
N ILE A 333 -4.43 -7.15 -13.14
CA ILE A 333 -5.79 -7.15 -12.57
C ILE A 333 -6.78 -6.49 -13.54
N THR A 334 -6.47 -5.28 -14.02
CA THR A 334 -7.37 -4.56 -14.96
C THR A 334 -7.64 -5.35 -16.25
N PRO A 335 -6.65 -5.84 -17.01
CA PRO A 335 -6.93 -6.63 -18.19
C PRO A 335 -7.63 -7.96 -17.88
N THR A 336 -7.46 -8.52 -16.68
CA THR A 336 -8.20 -9.71 -16.25
C THR A 336 -9.68 -9.39 -16.04
N ILE A 337 -10.00 -8.32 -15.34
CA ILE A 337 -11.39 -7.87 -15.13
C ILE A 337 -12.07 -7.60 -16.47
N LEU A 338 -11.41 -6.86 -17.36
CA LEU A 338 -11.96 -6.56 -18.69
C LEU A 338 -12.17 -7.82 -19.53
N SER A 339 -11.23 -8.78 -19.47
CA SER A 339 -11.37 -10.05 -20.17
C SER A 339 -12.53 -10.90 -19.64
N LEU A 340 -12.77 -10.91 -18.34
CA LEU A 340 -13.89 -11.62 -17.70
C LEU A 340 -15.24 -10.93 -17.98
N ALA A 341 -15.24 -9.63 -18.15
CA ALA A 341 -16.41 -8.82 -18.49
C ALA A 341 -16.67 -8.74 -20.01
N GLU A 342 -15.81 -9.33 -20.84
CA GLU A 342 -15.85 -9.22 -22.31
C GLU A 342 -15.82 -7.76 -22.82
N VAL A 343 -15.10 -6.89 -22.10
CA VAL A 343 -14.93 -5.46 -22.40
C VAL A 343 -13.54 -5.20 -22.96
N GLU A 344 -13.46 -4.53 -24.11
CA GLU A 344 -12.19 -4.23 -24.74
C GLU A 344 -11.64 -2.86 -24.34
N HIS A 345 -10.34 -2.79 -24.08
CA HIS A 345 -9.65 -1.51 -23.87
C HIS A 345 -9.55 -0.73 -25.19
N PRO A 346 -9.66 0.62 -25.19
CA PRO A 346 -9.62 1.45 -26.40
C PRO A 346 -8.40 1.23 -27.31
N HIS A 347 -7.26 0.85 -26.78
CA HIS A 347 -6.06 0.51 -27.56
C HIS A 347 -6.20 -0.80 -28.32
N SER A 348 -6.88 -1.82 -27.76
CA SER A 348 -7.16 -3.08 -28.44
C SER A 348 -8.02 -2.86 -29.68
N LEU A 349 -8.94 -1.89 -29.60
CA LEU A 349 -9.78 -1.45 -30.71
C LEU A 349 -9.07 -0.53 -31.72
N LYS A 350 -7.75 -0.32 -31.59
CA LYS A 350 -6.96 0.65 -32.39
C LYS A 350 -7.49 2.09 -32.37
N ARG A 351 -8.33 2.42 -31.40
CA ARG A 351 -8.90 3.77 -31.24
C ARG A 351 -7.99 4.69 -30.46
N GLY A 352 -7.30 4.17 -29.40
CA GLY A 352 -6.40 4.90 -28.52
C GLY A 352 -7.04 6.11 -27.83
N ARG A 353 -8.39 6.18 -27.83
CA ARG A 353 -9.17 7.31 -27.28
C ARG A 353 -10.39 6.82 -26.52
N PHE A 354 -10.70 7.47 -25.41
CA PHE A 354 -11.91 7.25 -24.62
C PHE A 354 -12.49 8.62 -24.21
N GLY A 355 -13.81 8.81 -24.34
CA GLY A 355 -14.46 10.09 -24.04
C GLY A 355 -13.83 11.27 -24.78
N GLY A 356 -13.39 11.10 -26.04
CA GLY A 356 -12.74 12.12 -26.85
C GLY A 356 -11.26 12.38 -26.52
N ARG A 357 -10.71 11.78 -25.46
CA ARG A 357 -9.30 11.96 -25.01
C ARG A 357 -8.44 10.80 -25.48
N LYS A 358 -7.14 11.10 -25.75
CA LYS A 358 -6.13 10.06 -25.93
C LYS A 358 -5.91 9.37 -24.58
N VAL A 359 -5.83 8.03 -24.57
CA VAL A 359 -5.57 7.25 -23.37
C VAL A 359 -4.32 6.37 -23.56
N GLU A 360 -3.66 6.07 -22.44
CA GLU A 360 -2.47 5.22 -22.44
C GLU A 360 -2.86 3.73 -22.60
N PRO A 361 -1.98 2.91 -23.21
CA PRO A 361 -2.18 1.46 -23.29
C PRO A 361 -2.04 0.80 -21.91
N MET A 362 -2.67 -0.36 -21.75
CA MET A 362 -2.38 -1.24 -20.62
C MET A 362 -1.08 -2.02 -20.89
N ILE A 363 -0.26 -2.18 -19.85
CA ILE A 363 0.99 -2.95 -19.89
C ILE A 363 0.84 -4.36 -19.31
N GLY A 364 -0.18 -4.61 -18.48
CA GLY A 364 -0.47 -5.90 -17.87
C GLY A 364 -1.09 -6.90 -18.83
N ARG A 365 -1.16 -8.16 -18.40
CA ARG A 365 -1.70 -9.31 -19.15
C ARG A 365 -2.88 -9.91 -18.41
N SER A 366 -3.91 -10.32 -19.14
CA SER A 366 -5.07 -10.98 -18.52
C SER A 366 -4.68 -12.33 -17.93
N LEU A 367 -5.04 -12.55 -16.67
CA LEU A 367 -4.94 -13.83 -15.97
C LEU A 367 -6.11 -14.78 -16.31
N ALA A 368 -7.09 -14.35 -17.11
CA ALA A 368 -8.24 -15.18 -17.46
C ALA A 368 -7.88 -16.55 -18.10
N PRO A 369 -6.84 -16.67 -18.95
CA PRO A 369 -6.39 -17.98 -19.41
C PRO A 369 -5.83 -18.87 -18.29
N LEU A 370 -5.11 -18.31 -17.33
CA LEU A 370 -4.54 -19.01 -16.18
C LEU A 370 -5.64 -19.52 -15.24
N ILE A 371 -6.54 -18.65 -14.79
CA ILE A 371 -7.64 -19.03 -13.88
C ILE A 371 -8.68 -19.96 -14.55
N GLY A 372 -8.73 -19.96 -15.86
CA GLY A 372 -9.52 -20.91 -16.67
C GLY A 372 -8.81 -22.23 -16.95
N GLY A 373 -7.59 -22.45 -16.41
CA GLY A 373 -6.83 -23.69 -16.57
C GLY A 373 -6.31 -23.96 -18.00
N ARG A 374 -6.22 -22.94 -18.85
CA ARG A 374 -5.79 -23.06 -20.26
C ARG A 374 -4.28 -22.91 -20.44
N VAL A 375 -3.62 -22.23 -19.51
CA VAL A 375 -2.16 -22.02 -19.50
C VAL A 375 -1.65 -22.11 -18.07
N GLU A 376 -0.36 -22.43 -17.91
CA GLU A 376 0.30 -22.45 -16.59
C GLU A 376 0.86 -21.08 -16.20
N SER A 377 1.16 -20.20 -17.17
CA SER A 377 1.62 -18.84 -16.96
C SER A 377 1.16 -17.92 -18.08
N VAL A 378 0.94 -16.65 -17.80
CA VAL A 378 0.66 -15.59 -18.79
C VAL A 378 1.91 -14.75 -19.10
N HIS A 379 2.95 -14.84 -18.26
CA HIS A 379 4.23 -14.18 -18.46
C HIS A 379 5.27 -15.17 -18.96
N GLY A 380 5.92 -14.85 -20.10
CA GLY A 380 7.02 -15.65 -20.63
C GLY A 380 8.33 -15.36 -19.89
N ILE A 381 9.30 -16.25 -20.05
CA ILE A 381 10.62 -16.18 -19.38
C ILE A 381 11.40 -14.89 -19.72
N ASP A 382 11.19 -14.33 -20.90
CA ASP A 382 11.85 -13.09 -21.35
C ASP A 382 11.07 -11.82 -20.98
N ASN A 383 9.92 -11.96 -20.32
CA ASN A 383 9.09 -10.82 -19.93
C ASN A 383 9.72 -10.09 -18.75
N ALA A 384 10.23 -8.90 -18.99
CA ALA A 384 10.83 -8.07 -17.96
C ALA A 384 9.79 -7.11 -17.36
N VAL A 385 9.66 -7.13 -16.03
CA VAL A 385 8.76 -6.24 -15.27
C VAL A 385 9.58 -5.45 -14.24
N GLY A 386 9.69 -4.15 -14.48
CA GLY A 386 10.45 -3.23 -13.63
C GLY A 386 9.62 -2.59 -12.53
N PHE A 387 10.28 -2.26 -11.45
CA PHE A 387 9.75 -1.49 -10.33
C PHE A 387 10.72 -0.39 -9.94
N GLU A 388 10.19 0.80 -9.66
CA GLU A 388 10.92 1.89 -9.01
C GLU A 388 10.06 2.47 -7.89
N LEU A 389 10.65 2.63 -6.72
CA LEU A 389 10.02 3.24 -5.57
C LEU A 389 11.04 4.07 -4.80
N ALA A 390 10.91 5.40 -4.85
CA ALA A 390 11.74 6.31 -4.06
C ALA A 390 13.26 6.09 -4.23
N GLY A 391 13.69 5.71 -5.43
CA GLY A 391 15.07 5.41 -5.77
C GLY A 391 15.54 3.99 -5.44
N HIS A 392 14.66 3.14 -4.91
CA HIS A 392 14.85 1.69 -4.90
C HIS A 392 14.47 1.14 -6.27
N GLY A 393 15.11 0.09 -6.75
CA GLY A 393 14.86 -0.52 -8.05
C GLY A 393 14.79 -2.02 -8.00
N ALA A 394 13.90 -2.61 -8.81
CA ALA A 394 13.87 -4.05 -9.04
C ALA A 394 13.42 -4.35 -10.48
N LEU A 395 13.86 -5.50 -10.99
CA LEU A 395 13.35 -6.06 -12.23
C LEU A 395 13.18 -7.56 -12.09
N PHE A 396 12.01 -8.06 -12.47
CA PHE A 396 11.72 -9.47 -12.60
C PHE A 396 11.86 -9.91 -14.06
N MET A 397 12.49 -11.04 -14.30
CA MET A 397 12.58 -11.65 -15.63
C MET A 397 12.77 -13.16 -15.51
N GLY A 398 11.76 -13.93 -15.92
CA GLY A 398 11.71 -15.38 -15.68
C GLY A 398 11.81 -15.70 -14.18
N ASP A 399 12.76 -16.58 -13.85
CA ASP A 399 12.99 -17.00 -12.46
C ASP A 399 13.89 -16.03 -11.67
N PHE A 400 14.45 -15.02 -12.34
CA PHE A 400 15.42 -14.11 -11.76
C PHE A 400 14.83 -12.77 -11.41
N LYS A 401 15.42 -12.17 -10.38
CA LYS A 401 15.14 -10.82 -9.92
C LYS A 401 16.43 -10.09 -9.60
N ILE A 402 16.55 -8.84 -10.06
CA ILE A 402 17.57 -7.92 -9.56
C ILE A 402 16.95 -6.92 -8.60
N VAL A 403 17.69 -6.55 -7.56
CA VAL A 403 17.23 -5.69 -6.45
C VAL A 403 18.28 -4.64 -6.13
N PHE A 404 17.83 -3.41 -5.93
CA PHE A 404 18.63 -2.29 -5.47
C PHE A 404 17.90 -1.56 -4.34
N ASN A 405 18.32 -1.74 -3.10
CA ASN A 405 17.75 -1.05 -1.95
C ASN A 405 18.70 0.02 -1.40
N ARG A 406 18.17 1.21 -1.11
CA ARG A 406 18.85 2.33 -0.49
C ARG A 406 18.51 2.45 1.00
N GLY A 407 19.10 3.46 1.63
CA GLY A 407 18.78 3.81 3.01
C GLY A 407 19.53 2.98 4.04
N THR A 408 18.99 2.93 5.25
CA THR A 408 19.65 2.28 6.40
C THR A 408 19.59 0.76 6.37
N GLN A 409 18.70 0.19 5.56
CA GLN A 409 18.48 -1.25 5.43
C GLN A 409 19.01 -1.82 4.11
N GLY A 410 19.41 -0.98 3.19
CA GLY A 410 20.02 -1.35 1.92
C GLY A 410 21.50 -0.93 1.87
N ASP A 411 22.26 -1.56 0.98
CA ASP A 411 23.70 -1.27 0.76
C ASP A 411 23.94 -0.42 -0.49
N SER A 412 22.87 -0.08 -1.23
CA SER A 412 22.92 0.65 -2.50
C SER A 412 23.77 -0.06 -3.57
N GLN A 413 23.68 -1.39 -3.61
CA GLN A 413 24.26 -2.24 -4.64
C GLN A 413 23.17 -3.03 -5.35
N TRP A 414 23.45 -3.46 -6.60
CA TRP A 414 22.58 -4.38 -7.31
C TRP A 414 22.92 -5.82 -6.94
N HIS A 415 21.89 -6.57 -6.55
CA HIS A 415 21.96 -7.99 -6.26
C HIS A 415 21.12 -8.78 -7.24
N LEU A 416 21.49 -10.03 -7.51
CA LEU A 416 20.77 -10.95 -8.40
C LEU A 416 20.33 -12.19 -7.61
N PHE A 417 19.05 -12.52 -7.67
CA PHE A 417 18.47 -13.68 -7.01
C PHE A 417 17.71 -14.55 -7.99
N ASN A 418 17.67 -15.86 -7.78
CA ASN A 418 16.71 -16.76 -8.40
C ASN A 418 15.56 -16.98 -7.42
N ILE A 419 14.48 -16.23 -7.57
CA ILE A 419 13.34 -16.19 -6.64
C ILE A 419 12.42 -17.42 -6.69
N GLN A 420 12.61 -18.33 -7.65
CA GLN A 420 11.88 -19.61 -7.69
C GLN A 420 12.44 -20.59 -6.66
N VAL A 421 13.77 -20.62 -6.50
CA VAL A 421 14.44 -21.50 -5.55
C VAL A 421 14.86 -20.81 -4.26
N ASP A 422 15.04 -19.49 -4.30
CA ASP A 422 15.39 -18.65 -3.15
C ASP A 422 14.45 -17.44 -3.02
N PRO A 423 13.18 -17.66 -2.66
CA PRO A 423 12.23 -16.56 -2.46
C PRO A 423 12.58 -15.69 -1.24
N GLY A 424 13.48 -16.14 -0.37
CA GLY A 424 14.02 -15.39 0.77
C GLY A 424 15.09 -14.38 0.42
N GLU A 425 15.58 -14.36 -0.85
CA GLU A 425 16.67 -13.48 -1.31
C GLU A 425 17.92 -13.61 -0.43
N THR A 426 18.33 -14.86 -0.14
CA THR A 426 19.41 -15.19 0.80
C THR A 426 20.75 -15.44 0.11
N TRP A 427 20.74 -15.77 -1.20
CA TRP A 427 21.93 -16.10 -1.98
C TRP A 427 22.07 -15.18 -3.19
N ASP A 428 22.98 -14.21 -3.07
CA ASP A 428 23.29 -13.28 -4.17
C ASP A 428 24.14 -13.95 -5.25
N LEU A 429 23.59 -14.10 -6.43
CA LEU A 429 24.22 -14.69 -7.60
C LEU A 429 25.00 -13.70 -8.46
N SER A 430 25.16 -12.45 -8.04
CA SER A 430 25.79 -11.38 -8.83
C SER A 430 27.20 -11.71 -9.30
N ALA A 431 27.99 -12.32 -8.41
CA ALA A 431 29.36 -12.73 -8.72
C ALA A 431 29.45 -14.03 -9.53
N GLU A 432 28.49 -14.94 -9.34
CA GLU A 432 28.47 -16.26 -10.00
C GLU A 432 27.85 -16.17 -11.40
N ASN A 433 26.90 -15.25 -11.61
CA ASN A 433 26.20 -15.08 -12.89
C ASN A 433 26.21 -13.62 -13.38
N PRO A 434 27.38 -13.01 -13.64
CA PRO A 434 27.51 -11.61 -14.04
C PRO A 434 26.86 -11.32 -15.41
N ALA A 435 26.78 -12.31 -16.29
CA ALA A 435 26.12 -12.16 -17.59
C ALA A 435 24.59 -11.93 -17.44
N GLN A 436 23.94 -12.71 -16.56
CA GLN A 436 22.52 -12.55 -16.26
C GLN A 436 22.25 -11.22 -15.56
N LEU A 437 23.09 -10.83 -14.60
CA LEU A 437 23.01 -9.52 -13.95
C LEU A 437 23.09 -8.40 -14.99
N GLN A 438 24.07 -8.42 -15.87
CA GLN A 438 24.25 -7.37 -16.90
C GLN A 438 23.06 -7.33 -17.87
N LEU A 439 22.54 -8.48 -18.30
CA LEU A 439 21.33 -8.53 -19.13
C LEU A 439 20.15 -7.86 -18.45
N MET A 440 19.90 -8.16 -17.17
CA MET A 440 18.78 -7.60 -16.42
C MET A 440 18.97 -6.11 -16.11
N LEU A 441 20.21 -5.65 -15.87
CA LEU A 441 20.52 -4.22 -15.73
C LEU A 441 20.21 -3.44 -17.01
N ASN A 442 20.51 -4.01 -18.18
CA ASN A 442 20.18 -3.39 -19.46
C ASN A 442 18.65 -3.31 -19.66
N ARG A 443 17.90 -4.36 -19.26
CA ARG A 443 16.44 -4.35 -19.28
C ARG A 443 15.85 -3.35 -18.29
N TYR A 444 16.46 -3.18 -17.11
CA TYR A 444 16.04 -2.18 -16.14
C TYR A 444 16.29 -0.75 -16.67
N GLN A 445 17.43 -0.51 -17.34
CA GLN A 445 17.68 0.79 -18.00
C GLN A 445 16.61 1.06 -19.07
N GLN A 446 16.27 0.08 -19.89
CA GLN A 446 15.17 0.21 -20.86
C GLN A 446 13.84 0.57 -20.17
N TYR A 447 13.51 -0.10 -19.05
CA TYR A 447 12.32 0.22 -18.25
C TYR A 447 12.34 1.68 -17.74
N ILE A 448 13.48 2.17 -17.27
CA ILE A 448 13.68 3.57 -16.84
C ILE A 448 13.40 4.53 -18.00
N ASP A 449 13.96 4.25 -19.17
CA ASP A 449 13.86 5.12 -20.36
C ASP A 449 12.42 5.12 -20.91
N ASP A 450 11.81 3.94 -21.06
CA ASP A 450 10.44 3.77 -21.59
C ASP A 450 9.38 4.44 -20.71
N ASN A 451 9.63 4.49 -19.40
CA ASN A 451 8.70 5.08 -18.43
C ASN A 451 9.10 6.50 -18.00
N ASN A 452 10.15 7.07 -18.59
CA ASN A 452 10.63 8.42 -18.28
C ASN A 452 10.84 8.63 -16.76
N ILE A 453 11.44 7.63 -16.08
CA ILE A 453 11.69 7.66 -14.64
C ILE A 453 12.83 8.62 -14.34
N LEU A 454 12.60 9.56 -13.43
CA LEU A 454 13.60 10.54 -13.05
C LEU A 454 14.63 9.95 -12.07
N PRO A 455 15.95 10.17 -12.29
CA PRO A 455 16.96 9.73 -11.34
C PRO A 455 16.81 10.45 -10.00
N VAL A 456 17.07 9.78 -8.91
CA VAL A 456 17.11 10.41 -7.59
C VAL A 456 18.46 11.08 -7.35
N PRO A 457 18.51 12.22 -6.63
CA PRO A 457 19.76 12.91 -6.30
C PRO A 457 20.72 12.02 -5.49
N ALA A 458 22.02 12.30 -5.61
CA ALA A 458 23.01 11.68 -4.73
C ALA A 458 22.70 11.97 -3.26
N GLY A 459 22.77 10.97 -2.41
CA GLY A 459 22.44 11.09 -0.98
C GLY A 459 20.93 11.16 -0.67
N TYR A 460 20.06 10.92 -1.65
CA TYR A 460 18.61 10.86 -1.42
C TYR A 460 18.25 9.79 -0.39
N ARG A 461 17.41 10.16 0.57
CA ARG A 461 16.84 9.29 1.59
C ARG A 461 15.34 9.53 1.67
N HIS A 462 14.57 8.50 1.39
CA HIS A 462 13.10 8.59 1.34
C HIS A 462 12.50 9.01 2.69
N GLU A 463 13.05 8.54 3.82
CA GLU A 463 12.59 8.90 5.16
C GLU A 463 12.72 10.42 5.40
N THR A 464 13.85 11.00 4.99
CA THR A 464 14.09 12.44 5.09
C THR A 464 13.14 13.21 4.17
N GLN A 465 12.90 12.71 2.96
CA GLN A 465 12.00 13.35 1.99
C GLN A 465 10.54 13.36 2.48
N ILE A 466 10.08 12.29 3.13
CA ILE A 466 8.73 12.23 3.74
C ILE A 466 8.58 13.34 4.79
N ILE A 467 9.60 13.52 5.65
CA ILE A 467 9.59 14.59 6.67
C ILE A 467 9.54 15.97 6.00
N PHE A 468 10.36 16.21 4.98
CA PHE A 468 10.35 17.48 4.26
C PHE A 468 9.03 17.76 3.56
N ASN A 469 8.42 16.75 2.95
CA ASN A 469 7.11 16.89 2.31
C ASN A 469 6.02 17.22 3.35
N ALA A 470 6.03 16.55 4.50
CA ALA A 470 5.12 16.84 5.59
C ALA A 470 5.31 18.28 6.13
N LEU A 471 6.55 18.70 6.36
CA LEU A 471 6.86 20.06 6.78
C LEU A 471 6.42 21.10 5.71
N HIS A 472 6.68 20.83 4.43
CA HIS A 472 6.25 21.72 3.35
C HIS A 472 4.73 21.91 3.33
N LEU A 473 3.96 20.83 3.51
CA LEU A 473 2.50 20.90 3.57
C LEU A 473 2.01 21.69 4.79
N ILE A 474 2.62 21.50 5.96
CA ILE A 474 2.28 22.24 7.18
C ILE A 474 2.59 23.74 7.03
N TYR A 475 3.76 24.08 6.44
CA TYR A 475 4.20 25.47 6.33
C TYR A 475 3.61 26.19 5.14
N ARG A 476 3.22 25.50 4.06
CA ARG A 476 2.61 26.12 2.87
C ARG A 476 1.39 26.98 3.24
N ASP A 477 0.52 26.47 4.08
CA ASP A 477 -0.71 27.15 4.50
C ASP A 477 -0.47 28.22 5.57
N ASN A 478 0.73 28.23 6.20
CA ASN A 478 1.12 29.15 7.29
C ASN A 478 2.29 30.08 6.90
N ILE A 479 2.79 29.99 5.65
CA ILE A 479 3.99 30.72 5.24
C ILE A 479 3.84 32.23 5.40
N LEU A 480 2.63 32.76 5.18
CA LEU A 480 2.34 34.17 5.36
C LEU A 480 2.43 34.60 6.85
N ILE A 481 1.93 33.73 7.75
CA ILE A 481 2.01 33.96 9.20
C ILE A 481 3.46 33.89 9.68
N ILE A 482 4.24 32.95 9.17
CA ILE A 482 5.67 32.79 9.51
C ILE A 482 6.47 33.99 9.00
N ILE A 483 6.22 34.48 7.79
CA ILE A 483 6.84 35.69 7.25
C ILE A 483 6.48 36.90 8.10
N ILE A 484 5.22 37.07 8.48
CA ILE A 484 4.77 38.16 9.35
C ILE A 484 5.44 38.09 10.73
N LEU A 485 5.50 36.90 11.35
CA LEU A 485 6.19 36.72 12.64
C LEU A 485 7.68 36.99 12.52
N PHE A 486 8.33 36.56 11.43
CA PHE A 486 9.76 36.85 11.19
C PHE A 486 10.02 38.35 11.00
N LEU A 487 9.15 39.04 10.24
CA LEU A 487 9.23 40.50 10.04
C LEU A 487 8.95 41.29 11.33
N LEU A 488 8.11 40.76 12.24
CA LEU A 488 7.83 41.35 13.51
C LEU A 488 8.99 41.13 14.52
N ILE A 489 9.66 39.98 14.46
CA ILE A 489 10.77 39.65 15.40
C ILE A 489 12.10 40.25 14.96
N LEU A 490 12.34 40.37 13.64
CA LEU A 490 13.59 40.92 13.10
C LEU A 490 13.96 42.31 13.66
N PRO A 491 13.05 43.30 13.77
CA PRO A 491 13.34 44.60 14.37
C PRO A 491 13.81 44.52 15.82
N PHE A 492 13.21 43.62 16.60
CA PHE A 492 13.59 43.44 18.00
C PHE A 492 14.97 42.79 18.18
N ALA A 493 15.33 41.85 17.29
CA ALA A 493 16.66 41.23 17.31
C ALA A 493 17.75 42.22 16.87
N VAL A 494 17.47 43.11 15.93
CA VAL A 494 18.40 44.16 15.48
C VAL A 494 18.59 45.22 16.60
N VAL A 495 17.53 45.64 17.27
CA VAL A 495 17.58 46.60 18.39
C VAL A 495 18.29 45.98 19.59
N TYR A 496 18.08 44.68 19.87
CA TYR A 496 18.79 43.99 20.97
C TYR A 496 20.29 43.90 20.71
N LYS A 497 20.71 43.56 19.49
CA LYS A 497 22.13 43.53 19.09
C LYS A 497 22.79 44.91 19.12
N SER A 498 22.06 45.98 18.74
CA SER A 498 22.60 47.35 18.75
C SER A 498 22.78 47.93 20.16
N LYS A 499 21.98 47.46 21.13
CA LYS A 499 22.13 47.89 22.55
C LYS A 499 23.30 47.20 23.27
N HIS A 500 23.67 45.99 22.86
CA HIS A 500 24.80 45.25 23.45
C HIS A 500 26.15 45.54 22.80
N HIS A 501 26.20 46.24 21.62
CA HIS A 501 27.45 46.67 21.01
C HIS A 501 27.88 48.12 21.40
N LYS A 502 27.14 48.85 22.23
CA LYS A 502 27.51 50.17 22.73
C LYS A 502 28.02 50.16 24.19
N GLY A 503 28.39 49.00 24.68
CA GLY A 503 28.90 48.79 26.05
C GLY A 503 30.19 47.99 26.15
N LEU A 504 31.13 48.23 25.19
CA LEU A 504 32.53 47.82 25.31
C LEU A 504 33.41 48.98 24.87
#